data_09114c88d430fa206efab2309630b06e
#
_entry.id   09114c88d430fa206efab2309630b06e
#
_cell.length_a   1.000
_cell.length_b   1.000
_cell.length_c   1.000
_cell.angle_alpha   90.00
_cell.angle_beta   90.00
_cell.angle_gamma   90.00
#
_symmetry.space_group_name_H-M   'P 1'
#
loop_
_entity.id
_entity.type
_entity.pdbx_description
1 polymer ?
#
loop_
_entity_poly.entity_id
_entity_poly.type
_entity_poly.pdbx_seq_one_letter_code
_entity_poly.pdbx_strand_id
1 'polypeptide(L)'
;ESTFGQTPPKFWIRSLEGERFNSKKVKSPYVISFFFVHCPPCIKEIPLLYKFMSTNHPNVPLLFIDPIKDDSKKDIQRFSEKLNVPSSYFYKDSFGSISKKFFKDKMSFPTIVGIRGNEYLFRFNGIDETILDEIKLLL
;
A
#
# COMPACT_ATOMS: atom_id res chain seq x y z
N GLU A 1 17.32 15.80 -3.14
CA GLU A 1 16.93 14.96 -4.27
C GLU A 1 16.37 13.62 -3.83
N SER A 2 15.29 13.19 -4.45
CA SER A 2 14.70 11.89 -4.14
C SER A 2 15.60 10.76 -4.63
N THR A 3 15.87 9.77 -3.77
CA THR A 3 16.63 8.57 -4.12
C THR A 3 15.95 7.80 -5.26
N PHE A 4 14.65 8.00 -5.45
CA PHE A 4 13.84 7.30 -6.45
C PHE A 4 13.61 8.11 -7.71
N GLY A 5 14.22 9.29 -7.79
CA GLY A 5 14.22 10.11 -9.00
C GLY A 5 12.89 10.73 -9.39
N GLN A 6 11.89 10.69 -8.51
CA GLN A 6 10.58 11.28 -8.81
C GLN A 6 9.85 11.68 -7.54
N THR A 7 8.90 12.59 -7.70
CA THR A 7 8.00 13.02 -6.63
C THR A 7 6.81 12.07 -6.60
N PRO A 8 6.36 11.63 -5.41
CA PRO A 8 5.16 10.79 -5.33
C PRO A 8 3.94 11.50 -5.92
N PRO A 9 3.11 10.80 -6.68
CA PRO A 9 1.89 11.40 -7.21
C PRO A 9 0.90 11.72 -6.10
N LYS A 10 0.10 12.76 -6.31
CA LYS A 10 -1.03 13.08 -5.42
C LYS A 10 -2.26 12.35 -5.94
N PHE A 11 -3.06 11.85 -5.03
CA PHE A 11 -4.24 11.06 -5.40
C PHE A 11 -5.25 11.02 -4.26
N TRP A 12 -6.46 10.58 -4.59
CA TRP A 12 -7.44 10.18 -3.60
C TRP A 12 -8.10 8.88 -4.05
N ILE A 13 -8.55 8.09 -3.08
CA ILE A 13 -9.13 6.78 -3.34
C ILE A 13 -10.04 6.40 -2.17
N ARG A 14 -11.07 5.59 -2.43
CA ARG A 14 -11.96 5.09 -1.38
C ARG A 14 -11.66 3.65 -1.03
N SER A 15 -11.70 3.33 0.25
CA SER A 15 -11.56 1.95 0.71
C SER A 15 -12.80 1.13 0.34
N LEU A 16 -12.72 -0.18 0.55
CA LEU A 16 -13.89 -1.06 0.37
C LEU A 16 -15.04 -0.68 1.30
N GLU A 17 -14.74 -0.03 2.44
CA GLU A 17 -15.75 0.45 3.40
C GLU A 17 -16.24 1.85 3.06
N GLY A 18 -15.75 2.46 1.98
CA GLY A 18 -16.18 3.76 1.52
C GLY A 18 -15.43 4.95 2.10
N GLU A 19 -14.46 4.72 2.97
CA GLU A 19 -13.66 5.79 3.54
C GLU A 19 -12.68 6.35 2.52
N ARG A 20 -12.55 7.68 2.48
CA ARG A 20 -11.71 8.36 1.50
C ARG A 20 -10.33 8.66 2.08
N PHE A 21 -9.30 8.26 1.35
CA PHE A 21 -7.93 8.69 1.62
C PHE A 21 -7.54 9.73 0.56
N ASN A 22 -7.05 10.89 1.00
CA ASN A 22 -6.59 11.94 0.09
C ASN A 22 -5.17 12.34 0.49
N SER A 23 -4.20 12.01 -0.38
CA SER A 23 -2.79 12.24 -0.08
C SER A 23 -2.43 13.72 0.09
N LYS A 24 -3.21 14.63 -0.49
CA LYS A 24 -2.98 16.07 -0.33
C LYS A 24 -3.29 16.58 1.07
N LYS A 25 -4.13 15.86 1.82
CA LYS A 25 -4.60 16.28 3.15
C LYS A 25 -3.87 15.60 4.28
N VAL A 26 -3.07 14.59 3.99
CA VAL A 26 -2.35 13.85 5.01
C VAL A 26 -1.04 14.53 5.34
N LYS A 27 -0.83 14.85 6.62
CA LYS A 27 0.39 15.51 7.08
C LYS A 27 1.41 14.52 7.63
N SER A 28 0.95 13.36 8.10
CA SER A 28 1.83 12.29 8.55
C SER A 28 2.38 11.50 7.37
N PRO A 29 3.38 10.65 7.60
CA PRO A 29 3.74 9.64 6.59
C PRO A 29 2.55 8.72 6.33
N TYR A 30 2.55 8.07 5.18
CA TYR A 30 1.61 6.99 4.89
C TYR A 30 2.33 5.92 4.09
N VAL A 31 1.78 4.70 4.13
CA VAL A 31 2.38 3.53 3.51
C VAL A 31 1.38 2.90 2.55
N ILE A 32 1.84 2.59 1.35
CA ILE A 32 1.04 1.87 0.36
C ILE A 32 1.74 0.55 0.06
N SER A 33 0.95 -0.53 0.04
CA SER A 33 1.39 -1.81 -0.47
C SER A 33 0.53 -2.17 -1.68
N PHE A 34 1.15 -2.22 -2.85
CA PHE A 34 0.48 -2.63 -4.09
C PHE A 34 0.44 -4.14 -4.15
N PHE A 35 -0.73 -4.71 -4.40
CA PHE A 35 -0.93 -6.16 -4.37
C PHE A 35 -1.96 -6.60 -5.42
N PHE A 36 -2.12 -7.90 -5.57
CA PHE A 36 -3.29 -8.50 -6.24
C PHE A 36 -3.65 -9.81 -5.53
N VAL A 37 -4.89 -10.27 -5.75
CA VAL A 37 -5.43 -11.37 -4.92
C VAL A 37 -4.75 -12.72 -5.15
N HIS A 38 -4.17 -12.95 -6.31
CA HIS A 38 -3.46 -14.20 -6.64
C HIS A 38 -1.95 -14.10 -6.51
N CYS A 39 -1.46 -13.14 -5.75
CA CYS A 39 -0.04 -12.89 -5.54
C CYS A 39 0.47 -13.69 -4.32
N PRO A 40 1.20 -14.79 -4.50
CA PRO A 40 1.65 -15.61 -3.36
C PRO A 40 2.45 -14.83 -2.31
N PRO A 41 3.45 -14.01 -2.68
CA PRO A 41 4.16 -13.22 -1.66
C PRO A 41 3.24 -12.25 -0.91
N CYS A 42 2.24 -11.66 -1.60
CA CYS A 42 1.30 -10.73 -0.97
C CYS A 42 0.48 -11.43 0.12
N ILE A 43 0.05 -12.66 -0.13
CA ILE A 43 -0.73 -13.45 0.83
C ILE A 43 0.05 -13.63 2.13
N LYS A 44 1.36 -13.83 2.03
CA LYS A 44 2.23 -13.99 3.18
C LYS A 44 2.55 -12.66 3.86
N GLU A 45 2.81 -11.63 3.08
CA GLU A 45 3.39 -10.39 3.59
C GLU A 45 2.38 -9.36 4.07
N ILE A 46 1.16 -9.34 3.51
CA ILE A 46 0.13 -8.39 3.92
C ILE A 46 -0.21 -8.53 5.42
N PRO A 47 -0.46 -9.74 5.95
CA PRO A 47 -0.71 -9.86 7.39
C PRO A 47 0.46 -9.40 8.25
N LEU A 48 1.70 -9.65 7.81
CA LEU A 48 2.89 -9.22 8.53
C LEU A 48 3.00 -7.70 8.58
N LEU A 49 2.79 -7.05 7.45
CA LEU A 49 2.85 -5.59 7.37
C LEU A 49 1.73 -4.96 8.19
N TYR A 50 0.52 -5.51 8.10
CA TYR A 50 -0.61 -5.02 8.88
C TYR A 50 -0.32 -5.10 10.39
N LYS A 51 0.15 -6.24 10.86
CA LYS A 51 0.49 -6.43 12.27
C LYS A 51 1.59 -5.49 12.73
N PHE A 52 2.63 -5.36 11.92
CA PHE A 52 3.75 -4.47 12.21
C PHE A 52 3.29 -3.02 12.33
N MET A 53 2.52 -2.54 11.35
CA MET A 53 2.04 -1.15 11.35
C MET A 53 1.08 -0.88 12.49
N SER A 54 0.16 -1.80 12.76
CA SER A 54 -0.81 -1.66 13.86
C SER A 54 -0.12 -1.57 15.21
N THR A 55 0.99 -2.28 15.37
CA THR A 55 1.73 -2.34 16.63
C THR A 55 2.65 -1.14 16.81
N ASN A 56 3.38 -0.77 15.76
CA ASN A 56 4.46 0.23 15.87
C ASN A 56 4.06 1.62 15.39
N HIS A 57 3.12 1.71 14.43
CA HIS A 57 2.73 2.98 13.82
C HIS A 57 1.22 3.04 13.61
N PRO A 58 0.42 2.96 14.69
CA PRO A 58 -1.04 2.83 14.53
C PRO A 58 -1.72 4.06 13.93
N ASN A 59 -1.06 5.21 13.97
CA ASN A 59 -1.62 6.46 13.43
C ASN A 59 -1.15 6.76 12.00
N VAL A 60 -0.31 5.91 11.43
CA VAL A 60 0.16 6.06 10.05
C VAL A 60 -0.81 5.34 9.13
N PRO A 61 -1.44 6.03 8.16
CA PRO A 61 -2.32 5.38 7.22
C PRO A 61 -1.60 4.27 6.45
N LEU A 62 -2.25 3.12 6.32
CA LEU A 62 -1.76 1.96 5.59
C LEU A 62 -2.80 1.58 4.55
N LEU A 63 -2.40 1.56 3.29
CA LEU A 63 -3.29 1.28 2.18
C LEU A 63 -2.79 0.06 1.40
N PHE A 64 -3.62 -0.97 1.29
CA PHE A 64 -3.37 -2.08 0.38
C PHE A 64 -4.17 -1.79 -0.89
N ILE A 65 -3.48 -1.49 -1.99
CA ILE A 65 -4.11 -1.06 -3.25
C ILE A 65 -3.97 -2.16 -4.31
N ASP A 66 -5.10 -2.57 -4.88
CA ASP A 66 -5.17 -3.55 -5.95
C ASP A 66 -5.52 -2.86 -7.28
N PRO A 67 -4.58 -2.77 -8.24
CA PRO A 67 -4.81 -2.15 -9.53
C PRO A 67 -5.27 -3.12 -10.61
N ILE A 68 -5.39 -4.41 -10.31
CA ILE A 68 -5.65 -5.43 -11.32
C ILE A 68 -7.13 -5.40 -11.75
N LYS A 69 -7.35 -5.26 -13.05
CA LYS A 69 -8.68 -5.10 -13.61
C LYS A 69 -9.63 -6.24 -13.23
N ASP A 70 -9.13 -7.48 -13.29
CA ASP A 70 -9.97 -8.65 -13.07
C ASP A 70 -10.27 -8.92 -11.60
N ASP A 71 -9.61 -8.25 -10.68
CA ASP A 71 -9.88 -8.39 -9.26
C ASP A 71 -11.03 -7.45 -8.87
N SER A 72 -12.21 -8.01 -8.65
CA SER A 72 -13.37 -7.22 -8.26
C SER A 72 -13.28 -6.81 -6.79
N LYS A 73 -14.11 -5.84 -6.40
CA LYS A 73 -14.23 -5.47 -4.97
C LYS A 73 -14.62 -6.66 -4.12
N LYS A 74 -15.46 -7.54 -4.65
CA LYS A 74 -15.88 -8.76 -3.97
C LYS A 74 -14.71 -9.73 -3.76
N ASP A 75 -13.87 -9.87 -4.77
CA ASP A 75 -12.66 -10.69 -4.67
C ASP A 75 -11.73 -10.15 -3.60
N ILE A 76 -11.54 -8.84 -3.57
CA ILE A 76 -10.68 -8.20 -2.58
C ILE A 76 -11.27 -8.33 -1.17
N GLN A 77 -12.60 -8.22 -1.04
CA GLN A 77 -13.28 -8.42 0.24
C GLN A 77 -13.03 -9.83 0.78
N ARG A 78 -13.18 -10.85 -0.07
CA ARG A 78 -12.91 -12.23 0.31
C ARG A 78 -11.45 -12.43 0.69
N PHE A 79 -10.56 -11.79 -0.03
CA PHE A 79 -9.12 -11.83 0.24
C PHE A 79 -8.82 -11.24 1.63
N SER A 80 -9.40 -10.09 1.96
CA SER A 80 -9.21 -9.46 3.27
C SER A 80 -9.70 -10.36 4.40
N GLU A 81 -10.85 -10.98 4.21
CA GLU A 81 -11.44 -11.92 5.19
C GLU A 81 -10.55 -13.13 5.38
N LYS A 82 -10.06 -13.71 4.29
CA LYS A 82 -9.17 -14.86 4.34
C LYS A 82 -7.88 -14.56 5.10
N LEU A 83 -7.32 -13.35 4.93
CA LEU A 83 -6.10 -12.93 5.60
C LEU A 83 -6.35 -12.39 7.00
N ASN A 84 -7.61 -12.23 7.39
CA ASN A 84 -7.99 -11.65 8.68
C ASN A 84 -7.43 -10.24 8.88
N VAL A 85 -7.45 -9.45 7.80
CA VAL A 85 -7.08 -8.03 7.81
C VAL A 85 -8.33 -7.23 7.47
N PRO A 86 -8.68 -6.18 8.25
CA PRO A 86 -9.92 -5.46 8.02
C PRO A 86 -10.02 -4.87 6.61
N SER A 87 -11.21 -4.96 6.02
CA SER A 87 -11.45 -4.49 4.66
C SER A 87 -11.30 -2.97 4.50
N SER A 88 -11.34 -2.22 5.60
CA SER A 88 -11.09 -0.78 5.59
C SER A 88 -9.67 -0.40 5.16
N TYR A 89 -8.74 -1.35 5.18
CA TYR A 89 -7.37 -1.13 4.71
C TYR A 89 -7.20 -1.40 3.22
N PHE A 90 -8.25 -1.92 2.54
CA PHE A 90 -8.15 -2.37 1.15
C PHE A 90 -8.84 -1.40 0.20
N TYR A 91 -8.20 -1.17 -0.94
CA TYR A 91 -8.60 -0.20 -1.94
C TYR A 91 -8.53 -0.82 -3.33
N LYS A 92 -9.59 -0.66 -4.10
CA LYS A 92 -9.59 -1.05 -5.50
C LYS A 92 -9.25 0.18 -6.35
N ASP A 93 -8.14 0.11 -7.08
CA ASP A 93 -7.76 1.13 -8.05
C ASP A 93 -8.30 0.72 -9.41
N SER A 94 -9.52 1.14 -9.72
CA SER A 94 -10.16 0.79 -10.98
C SER A 94 -9.31 1.24 -12.16
N PHE A 95 -9.06 0.32 -13.09
CA PHE A 95 -8.21 0.55 -14.26
C PHE A 95 -6.73 0.80 -13.95
N GLY A 96 -6.32 0.73 -12.70
CA GLY A 96 -4.94 0.95 -12.30
C GLY A 96 -4.41 2.36 -12.53
N SER A 97 -5.29 3.34 -12.71
CA SER A 97 -4.89 4.70 -13.09
C SER A 97 -4.04 5.40 -12.04
N ILE A 98 -4.32 5.18 -10.77
CA ILE A 98 -3.53 5.75 -9.68
C ILE A 98 -2.21 5.01 -9.57
N SER A 99 -2.26 3.68 -9.55
CA SER A 99 -1.08 2.84 -9.35
C SER A 99 -0.03 3.04 -10.43
N LYS A 100 -0.46 3.19 -11.69
CA LYS A 100 0.47 3.42 -12.80
C LYS A 100 1.37 4.63 -12.61
N LYS A 101 0.92 5.63 -11.86
CA LYS A 101 1.71 6.82 -11.61
C LYS A 101 2.89 6.57 -10.68
N PHE A 102 2.85 5.46 -9.94
CA PHE A 102 3.93 5.08 -9.00
C PHE A 102 5.03 4.27 -9.65
N PHE A 103 4.82 3.78 -10.87
CA PHE A 103 5.77 2.90 -11.56
C PHE A 103 6.19 3.53 -12.88
N LYS A 104 7.51 3.48 -13.18
CA LYS A 104 8.04 3.96 -14.47
C LYS A 104 7.73 2.97 -15.59
N ASP A 105 7.82 1.69 -15.26
CA ASP A 105 7.66 0.58 -16.20
C ASP A 105 6.52 -0.31 -15.75
N LYS A 106 6.76 -1.61 -15.72
CA LYS A 106 5.78 -2.57 -15.24
C LYS A 106 5.57 -2.46 -13.75
N MET A 107 4.32 -2.60 -13.32
CA MET A 107 4.02 -2.78 -11.92
C MET A 107 4.59 -4.10 -11.43
N SER A 108 5.15 -4.12 -10.24
CA SER A 108 5.64 -5.32 -9.57
C SER A 108 4.90 -5.50 -8.24
N PHE A 109 4.72 -6.74 -7.82
CA PHE A 109 3.94 -7.08 -6.64
C PHE A 109 4.66 -8.09 -5.77
N PRO A 110 4.70 -7.86 -4.45
CA PRO A 110 4.27 -6.63 -3.79
C PRO A 110 5.30 -5.51 -3.98
N THR A 111 4.82 -4.29 -4.00
CA THR A 111 5.69 -3.12 -3.92
C THR A 111 5.17 -2.27 -2.77
N ILE A 112 6.03 -1.94 -1.82
CA ILE A 112 5.68 -1.18 -0.65
C ILE A 112 6.41 0.16 -0.69
N VAL A 113 5.67 1.25 -0.55
CA VAL A 113 6.24 2.59 -0.53
C VAL A 113 5.81 3.32 0.73
N GLY A 114 6.72 4.09 1.31
CA GLY A 114 6.42 5.03 2.38
C GLY A 114 6.64 6.44 1.87
N ILE A 115 5.72 7.33 2.19
CA ILE A 115 5.71 8.69 1.65
C ILE A 115 5.43 9.67 2.77
N ARG A 116 6.17 10.79 2.78
CA ARG A 116 5.88 11.95 3.62
C ARG A 116 5.93 13.19 2.73
N GLY A 117 4.80 13.89 2.62
CA GLY A 117 4.74 15.09 1.77
C GLY A 117 5.07 14.77 0.33
N ASN A 118 6.13 15.36 -0.18
CA ASN A 118 6.56 15.19 -1.58
C ASN A 118 7.74 14.23 -1.73
N GLU A 119 8.03 13.42 -0.70
CA GLU A 119 9.20 12.54 -0.70
C GLU A 119 8.85 11.10 -0.45
N TYR A 120 9.52 10.19 -1.16
CA TYR A 120 9.53 8.79 -0.80
C TYR A 120 10.48 8.58 0.37
N LEU A 121 9.98 7.96 1.42
CA LEU A 121 10.81 7.55 2.54
C LEU A 121 11.49 6.21 2.28
N PHE A 122 10.79 5.34 1.55
CA PHE A 122 11.32 4.02 1.16
C PHE A 122 10.50 3.43 0.02
N ARG A 123 11.09 2.44 -0.64
CA ARG A 123 10.45 1.63 -1.67
C ARG A 123 11.08 0.24 -1.65
N PHE A 124 10.26 -0.78 -1.40
CA PHE A 124 10.71 -2.18 -1.32
C PHE A 124 9.81 -3.06 -2.19
N ASN A 125 10.38 -4.15 -2.71
CA ASN A 125 9.64 -5.11 -3.51
C ASN A 125 9.26 -6.37 -2.74
N GLY A 126 9.27 -6.31 -1.45
CA GLY A 126 8.90 -7.40 -0.55
C GLY A 126 9.19 -7.03 0.88
N ILE A 127 8.76 -7.87 1.81
CA ILE A 127 8.93 -7.63 3.23
C ILE A 127 9.55 -8.85 3.90
N ASP A 128 10.58 -8.62 4.70
CA ASP A 128 11.12 -9.57 5.65
C ASP A 128 11.41 -8.81 6.95
N GLU A 129 11.95 -9.49 7.95
CA GLU A 129 12.22 -8.84 9.23
C GLU A 129 13.21 -7.69 9.11
N THR A 130 14.21 -7.82 8.25
CA THR A 130 15.21 -6.77 8.02
C THR A 130 14.54 -5.52 7.46
N ILE A 131 13.65 -5.69 6.49
CA ILE A 131 12.94 -4.58 5.87
C ILE A 131 11.96 -3.93 6.85
N LEU A 132 11.28 -4.72 7.69
CA LEU A 132 10.42 -4.17 8.73
C LEU A 132 11.22 -3.31 9.72
N ASP A 133 12.42 -3.73 10.10
CA ASP A 133 13.30 -2.94 10.95
C ASP A 133 13.68 -1.62 10.29
N GLU A 134 13.97 -1.63 8.99
CA GLU A 134 14.25 -0.41 8.24
C GLU A 134 13.05 0.53 8.20
N ILE A 135 11.86 -0.01 7.95
CA ILE A 135 10.62 0.78 7.95
C ILE A 135 10.40 1.45 9.30
N LYS A 136 10.65 0.73 10.39
CA LYS A 136 10.52 1.26 11.75
C LYS A 136 11.39 2.49 11.96
N LEU A 137 12.59 2.50 11.41
CA LEU A 137 13.50 3.64 11.52
C LEU A 137 13.14 4.81 10.61
N LEU A 138 12.47 4.56 9.49
CA LEU A 138 12.17 5.58 8.49
C LEU A 138 10.82 6.28 8.72
N LEU A 139 9.94 5.68 9.49
CA LEU A 139 8.65 6.29 9.86
C LEU A 139 8.75 6.96 11.29
#